data_2233670df4f29966d4bd96763a1035db
#
_entry.id   2233670df4f29966d4bd96763a1035db
#
_cell.length_a   1.000
_cell.length_b   1.000
_cell.length_c   1.000
_cell.angle_alpha   90.00
_cell.angle_beta   90.00
_cell.angle_gamma   90.00
#
_symmetry.space_group_name_H-M   'P 1'
#
loop_
_entity.id
_entity.type
_entity.pdbx_description
1 polymer ?
#
loop_
_entity_poly.entity_id
_entity_poly.type
_entity_poly.pdbx_seq_one_letter_code
_entity_poly.pdbx_strand_id
1 'polypeptide(L)'
;PGTGFLMNPKGASAGLVHHEYTLPEALGVVVADVLGPVPELAAADSYVPLMARAVDAVLEIGLDRTDARVLAAWLTEPDHSAHALGIGAPGTIEVLRAVDAEIGRLLDGLRDRGLLATTDILLTSDHGFSTRTGSASLMRLLVDSGLKASTSSTDVIVAGDAIHVNEGGLSRIRRIVERLQQTEWIGAVFTRGEPGSERGW
;
A
#
# COMPACT_ATOMS: atom_id res chain seq x y z
N PRO A 1 13.49 -1.52 2.70
CA PRO A 1 12.54 -1.10 3.72
C PRO A 1 11.19 -0.83 3.05
N GLY A 2 10.24 -1.68 3.30
CA GLY A 2 8.90 -1.57 2.73
C GLY A 2 7.96 -0.74 3.60
N THR A 3 6.68 -0.83 3.32
CA THR A 3 5.57 -0.15 4.00
C THR A 3 5.62 -0.30 5.53
N GLY A 4 6.13 -1.42 6.04
CA GLY A 4 6.31 -1.64 7.47
C GLY A 4 7.15 -0.57 8.18
N PHE A 5 8.16 0.01 7.53
CA PHE A 5 8.95 1.10 8.09
C PHE A 5 8.26 2.46 8.03
N LEU A 6 7.37 2.67 7.05
CA LEU A 6 6.54 3.87 7.01
C LEU A 6 5.50 3.88 8.12
N MET A 7 4.89 2.73 8.39
CA MET A 7 3.87 2.56 9.43
C MET A 7 4.49 2.47 10.83
N ASN A 8 5.68 1.89 10.95
CA ASN A 8 6.39 1.70 12.20
C ASN A 8 7.86 2.10 12.08
N PRO A 9 8.19 3.41 12.10
CA PRO A 9 9.56 3.90 11.96
C PRO A 9 10.47 3.48 13.14
N LYS A 10 9.90 3.00 14.24
CA LYS A 10 10.61 2.45 15.40
C LYS A 10 10.58 0.91 15.42
N GLY A 11 10.34 0.26 14.28
CA GLY A 11 10.22 -1.19 14.18
C GLY A 11 11.30 -2.00 14.88
N ALA A 12 12.54 -1.50 14.88
CA ALA A 12 13.65 -2.14 15.58
C ALA A 12 13.47 -2.23 17.12
N SER A 13 12.66 -1.35 17.72
CA SER A 13 12.40 -1.33 19.16
C SER A 13 10.96 -1.72 19.53
N ALA A 14 10.00 -1.47 18.63
CA ALA A 14 8.58 -1.70 18.87
C ALA A 14 8.07 -3.07 18.34
N GLY A 15 8.89 -3.75 17.54
CA GLY A 15 8.55 -5.01 16.90
C GLY A 15 7.99 -4.84 15.48
N LEU A 16 8.56 -5.58 14.54
CA LEU A 16 8.12 -5.70 13.17
C LEU A 16 8.31 -7.15 12.72
N VAL A 17 7.23 -7.78 12.27
CA VAL A 17 7.26 -9.11 11.67
C VAL A 17 6.98 -8.94 10.18
N HIS A 18 7.94 -9.31 9.34
CA HIS A 18 7.82 -9.33 7.89
C HIS A 18 8.17 -10.74 7.39
N HIS A 19 7.72 -11.12 6.22
CA HIS A 19 8.00 -12.45 5.70
C HIS A 19 9.48 -12.68 5.35
N GLU A 20 10.25 -11.61 5.07
CA GLU A 20 11.69 -11.71 4.79
C GLU A 20 12.56 -11.44 6.02
N TYR A 21 12.07 -10.74 7.03
CA TYR A 21 12.85 -10.36 8.21
C TYR A 21 11.96 -10.00 9.40
N THR A 22 12.52 -10.06 10.59
CA THR A 22 11.86 -9.66 11.83
C THR A 22 12.78 -8.73 12.64
N LEU A 23 12.21 -7.71 13.26
CA LEU A 23 12.93 -6.76 14.10
C LEU A 23 12.23 -6.60 15.46
N PRO A 24 12.96 -6.49 16.58
CA PRO A 24 14.41 -6.77 16.68
C PRO A 24 14.71 -8.26 16.39
N GLU A 25 15.95 -8.58 16.11
CA GLU A 25 16.37 -9.97 15.78
C GLU A 25 15.93 -11.00 16.83
N ALA A 26 15.95 -10.62 18.11
CA ALA A 26 15.46 -11.49 19.20
C ALA A 26 13.98 -11.90 19.05
N LEU A 27 13.14 -11.04 18.46
CA LEU A 27 11.75 -11.37 18.14
C LEU A 27 11.68 -12.44 17.04
N GLY A 28 12.65 -12.47 16.12
CA GLY A 28 12.73 -13.46 15.05
C GLY A 28 12.79 -14.90 15.56
N VAL A 29 13.45 -15.13 16.69
CA VAL A 29 13.51 -16.44 17.33
C VAL A 29 12.11 -16.86 17.81
N VAL A 30 11.37 -15.95 18.42
CA VAL A 30 9.99 -16.20 18.88
C VAL A 30 9.06 -16.45 17.70
N VAL A 31 9.19 -15.67 16.63
CA VAL A 31 8.39 -15.83 15.40
C VAL A 31 8.64 -17.19 14.75
N ALA A 32 9.89 -17.62 14.67
CA ALA A 32 10.25 -18.92 14.11
C ALA A 32 9.73 -20.10 14.94
N ASP A 33 9.78 -19.98 16.26
CA ASP A 33 9.31 -21.00 17.20
C ASP A 33 7.77 -21.13 17.15
N VAL A 34 7.07 -20.01 17.13
CA VAL A 34 5.60 -19.95 17.23
C VAL A 34 4.94 -20.22 15.88
N LEU A 35 5.38 -19.53 14.82
CA LEU A 35 4.72 -19.56 13.52
C LEU A 35 5.37 -20.52 12.53
N GLY A 36 6.52 -21.11 12.90
CA GLY A 36 7.27 -21.97 11.96
C GLY A 36 7.83 -21.23 10.75
N PRO A 37 8.18 -21.95 9.69
CA PRO A 37 8.78 -21.36 8.48
C PRO A 37 7.77 -20.47 7.74
N VAL A 38 8.31 -19.49 7.02
CA VAL A 38 7.50 -18.65 6.12
C VAL A 38 7.01 -19.52 4.95
N PRO A 39 5.72 -19.42 4.56
CA PRO A 39 5.21 -20.11 3.38
C PRO A 39 6.01 -19.73 2.12
N GLU A 40 6.45 -20.75 1.36
CA GLU A 40 7.02 -20.53 0.04
C GLU A 40 5.89 -20.28 -0.96
N LEU A 41 6.00 -19.19 -1.72
CA LEU A 41 5.02 -18.82 -2.74
C LEU A 41 5.72 -18.79 -4.10
N ALA A 42 5.10 -19.40 -5.10
CA ALA A 42 5.47 -19.14 -6.48
C ALA A 42 4.98 -17.74 -6.91
N ALA A 43 5.61 -17.16 -7.92
CA ALA A 43 5.29 -15.79 -8.36
C ALA A 43 3.83 -15.59 -8.85
N ALA A 44 3.12 -16.69 -9.17
CA ALA A 44 1.72 -16.67 -9.59
C ALA A 44 0.72 -16.98 -8.47
N ASP A 45 1.22 -17.30 -7.27
CA ASP A 45 0.36 -17.69 -6.15
C ASP A 45 -0.26 -16.43 -5.49
N SER A 46 -1.45 -16.60 -4.92
CA SER A 46 -2.01 -15.54 -4.07
C SER A 46 -1.24 -15.44 -2.75
N TYR A 47 -1.25 -14.26 -2.15
CA TYR A 47 -0.60 -14.01 -0.87
C TYR A 47 -1.46 -14.37 0.35
N VAL A 48 -2.56 -15.10 0.15
CA VAL A 48 -3.44 -15.58 1.24
C VAL A 48 -2.67 -16.29 2.35
N PRO A 49 -1.70 -17.20 2.10
CA PRO A 49 -0.94 -17.82 3.18
C PRO A 49 -0.10 -16.85 4.00
N LEU A 50 0.41 -15.77 3.40
CA LEU A 50 1.13 -14.73 4.13
C LEU A 50 0.19 -13.87 4.97
N MET A 51 -1.05 -13.62 4.49
CA MET A 51 -2.06 -12.93 5.28
C MET A 51 -2.50 -13.74 6.50
N ALA A 52 -2.73 -15.05 6.32
CA ALA A 52 -3.03 -15.95 7.43
C ALA A 52 -1.93 -15.89 8.49
N ARG A 53 -0.66 -15.96 8.04
CA ARG A 53 0.50 -15.82 8.93
C ARG A 53 0.57 -14.43 9.61
N ALA A 54 0.17 -13.36 8.93
CA ALA A 54 0.13 -12.03 9.56
C ALA A 54 -0.92 -11.96 10.67
N VAL A 55 -2.08 -12.59 10.48
CA VAL A 55 -3.11 -12.71 11.50
C VAL A 55 -2.63 -13.58 12.68
N ASP A 56 -1.96 -14.69 12.41
CA ASP A 56 -1.31 -15.52 13.45
C ASP A 56 -0.28 -14.70 14.24
N ALA A 57 0.54 -13.88 13.56
CA ALA A 57 1.50 -13.01 14.22
C ALA A 57 0.82 -11.99 15.15
N VAL A 58 -0.32 -11.44 14.75
CA VAL A 58 -1.11 -10.54 15.63
C VAL A 58 -1.62 -11.30 16.85
N LEU A 59 -2.24 -12.46 16.65
CA LEU A 59 -2.89 -13.23 17.71
C LEU A 59 -1.88 -13.87 18.68
N GLU A 60 -0.90 -14.61 18.13
CA GLU A 60 -0.03 -15.48 18.94
C GLU A 60 1.23 -14.80 19.43
N ILE A 61 1.62 -13.72 18.78
CA ILE A 61 2.82 -12.96 19.19
C ILE A 61 2.39 -11.58 19.70
N GLY A 62 1.70 -10.79 18.89
CA GLY A 62 1.32 -9.44 19.25
C GLY A 62 0.50 -9.38 20.55
N LEU A 63 -0.55 -10.17 20.64
CA LEU A 63 -1.45 -10.21 21.82
C LEU A 63 -0.90 -11.08 22.97
N ASP A 64 -0.35 -12.24 22.64
CA ASP A 64 -0.03 -13.24 23.66
C ASP A 64 1.38 -13.12 24.24
N ARG A 65 2.30 -12.43 23.55
CA ARG A 65 3.73 -12.41 23.92
C ARG A 65 4.36 -11.03 23.98
N THR A 66 3.58 -9.98 23.80
CA THR A 66 4.04 -8.60 23.89
C THR A 66 3.09 -7.73 24.72
N ASP A 67 3.59 -6.59 25.20
CA ASP A 67 2.76 -5.57 25.85
C ASP A 67 2.25 -4.52 24.85
N ALA A 68 2.17 -4.88 23.56
CA ALA A 68 1.80 -3.97 22.51
C ALA A 68 0.33 -3.51 22.68
N ARG A 69 0.12 -2.20 22.72
CA ARG A 69 -1.21 -1.59 22.79
C ARG A 69 -1.77 -1.22 21.41
N VAL A 70 -0.92 -1.18 20.42
CA VAL A 70 -1.28 -0.93 19.01
C VAL A 70 -0.61 -2.01 18.18
N LEU A 71 -1.42 -2.73 17.44
CA LEU A 71 -0.99 -3.74 16.48
C LEU A 71 -1.50 -3.34 15.10
N ALA A 72 -0.66 -3.38 14.10
CA ALA A 72 -1.04 -3.12 12.71
C ALA A 72 -0.70 -4.35 11.87
N ALA A 73 -1.69 -4.89 11.16
CA ALA A 73 -1.50 -5.93 10.17
C ALA A 73 -1.64 -5.33 8.77
N TRP A 74 -0.70 -5.65 7.90
CA TRP A 74 -0.77 -5.30 6.48
C TRP A 74 -1.14 -6.55 5.69
N LEU A 75 -2.33 -6.55 5.11
CA LEU A 75 -2.83 -7.61 4.26
C LEU A 75 -2.59 -7.20 2.80
N THR A 76 -1.70 -7.89 2.11
CA THR A 76 -1.26 -7.53 0.75
C THR A 76 -2.25 -7.91 -0.35
N GLU A 77 -3.30 -8.63 -0.01
CA GLU A 77 -4.43 -8.91 -0.88
C GLU A 77 -5.62 -8.00 -0.52
N PRO A 78 -6.47 -7.64 -1.46
CA PRO A 78 -6.59 -8.15 -2.84
C PRO A 78 -5.72 -7.40 -3.87
N ASP A 79 -4.79 -6.56 -3.47
CA ASP A 79 -4.00 -5.72 -4.37
C ASP A 79 -3.25 -6.56 -5.42
N HIS A 80 -2.49 -7.56 -4.97
CA HIS A 80 -1.73 -8.44 -5.85
C HIS A 80 -2.65 -9.14 -6.88
N SER A 81 -3.74 -9.76 -6.41
CA SER A 81 -4.67 -10.47 -7.29
C SER A 81 -5.44 -9.53 -8.22
N ALA A 82 -5.79 -8.31 -7.76
CA ALA A 82 -6.46 -7.33 -8.59
C ALA A 82 -5.56 -6.81 -9.72
N HIS A 83 -4.26 -6.66 -9.47
CA HIS A 83 -3.28 -6.34 -10.51
C HIS A 83 -3.11 -7.47 -11.53
N ALA A 84 -3.05 -8.73 -11.07
CA ALA A 84 -2.81 -9.88 -11.94
C ALA A 84 -4.04 -10.28 -12.77
N LEU A 85 -5.22 -10.26 -12.17
CA LEU A 85 -6.44 -10.84 -12.73
C LEU A 85 -7.50 -9.80 -13.12
N GLY A 86 -7.42 -8.60 -12.55
CA GLY A 86 -8.45 -7.56 -12.67
C GLY A 86 -9.44 -7.56 -11.50
N ILE A 87 -10.06 -6.39 -11.23
CA ILE A 87 -10.86 -6.11 -10.02
C ILE A 87 -12.08 -7.05 -9.87
N GLY A 88 -12.77 -7.37 -10.93
CA GLY A 88 -14.00 -8.17 -10.92
C GLY A 88 -13.78 -9.64 -11.32
N ALA A 89 -12.53 -10.08 -11.47
CA ALA A 89 -12.25 -11.45 -11.85
C ALA A 89 -12.67 -12.44 -10.75
N PRO A 90 -13.16 -13.64 -11.10
CA PRO A 90 -13.55 -14.65 -10.12
C PRO A 90 -12.46 -14.93 -9.08
N GLY A 91 -11.19 -15.06 -9.51
CA GLY A 91 -10.07 -15.27 -8.61
C GLY A 91 -9.84 -14.12 -7.63
N THR A 92 -10.00 -12.86 -8.06
CA THR A 92 -9.93 -11.69 -7.16
C THR A 92 -11.07 -11.69 -6.15
N ILE A 93 -12.27 -12.10 -6.55
CA ILE A 93 -13.41 -12.23 -5.63
C ILE A 93 -13.20 -13.35 -4.61
N GLU A 94 -12.59 -14.46 -5.00
CA GLU A 94 -12.24 -15.54 -4.07
C GLU A 94 -11.20 -15.08 -3.05
N VAL A 95 -10.20 -14.34 -3.49
CA VAL A 95 -9.19 -13.75 -2.60
C VAL A 95 -9.81 -12.74 -1.64
N LEU A 96 -10.74 -11.89 -2.09
CA LEU A 96 -11.50 -10.99 -1.18
C LEU A 96 -12.24 -11.76 -0.10
N ARG A 97 -12.85 -12.89 -0.43
CA ARG A 97 -13.49 -13.75 0.58
C ARG A 97 -12.48 -14.35 1.57
N ALA A 98 -11.29 -14.68 1.09
CA ALA A 98 -10.22 -15.16 1.97
C ALA A 98 -9.73 -14.05 2.91
N VAL A 99 -9.60 -12.80 2.45
CA VAL A 99 -9.30 -11.63 3.31
C VAL A 99 -10.35 -11.46 4.38
N ASP A 100 -11.63 -11.50 4.00
CA ASP A 100 -12.76 -11.40 4.94
C ASP A 100 -12.75 -12.52 5.99
N ALA A 101 -12.43 -13.75 5.57
CA ALA A 101 -12.28 -14.88 6.49
C ALA A 101 -11.13 -14.67 7.48
N GLU A 102 -9.99 -14.12 7.06
CA GLU A 102 -8.88 -13.81 7.95
C GLU A 102 -9.22 -12.69 8.95
N ILE A 103 -9.98 -11.68 8.53
CA ILE A 103 -10.52 -10.67 9.44
C ILE A 103 -11.49 -11.30 10.43
N GLY A 104 -12.35 -12.20 9.97
CA GLY A 104 -13.24 -12.98 10.84
C GLY A 104 -12.45 -13.78 11.89
N ARG A 105 -11.38 -14.45 11.49
CA ARG A 105 -10.50 -15.20 12.39
C ARG A 105 -9.81 -14.31 13.42
N LEU A 106 -9.40 -13.10 13.04
CA LEU A 106 -8.88 -12.10 13.98
C LEU A 106 -9.93 -11.70 15.03
N LEU A 107 -11.17 -11.43 14.61
CA LEU A 107 -12.27 -11.08 15.51
C LEU A 107 -12.61 -12.21 16.48
N ASP A 108 -12.63 -13.45 16.00
CA ASP A 108 -12.85 -14.62 16.85
C ASP A 108 -11.70 -14.80 17.84
N GLY A 109 -10.45 -14.64 17.38
CA GLY A 109 -9.30 -14.70 18.28
C GLY A 109 -9.29 -13.63 19.39
N LEU A 110 -9.78 -12.42 19.10
CA LEU A 110 -10.00 -11.38 20.12
C LEU A 110 -11.14 -11.75 21.07
N ARG A 111 -12.22 -12.33 20.54
CA ARG A 111 -13.36 -12.79 21.36
C ARG A 111 -12.97 -13.88 22.33
N ASP A 112 -12.22 -14.89 21.87
CA ASP A 112 -11.77 -16.01 22.68
C ASP A 112 -10.83 -15.57 23.81
N ARG A 113 -10.12 -14.46 23.63
CA ARG A 113 -9.28 -13.82 24.64
C ARG A 113 -10.02 -12.82 25.54
N GLY A 114 -11.32 -12.63 25.32
CA GLY A 114 -12.11 -11.63 26.05
C GLY A 114 -11.76 -10.17 25.74
N LEU A 115 -11.02 -9.93 24.65
CA LEU A 115 -10.49 -8.60 24.28
C LEU A 115 -11.40 -7.84 23.32
N LEU A 116 -12.34 -8.50 22.64
CA LEU A 116 -13.13 -7.88 21.58
C LEU A 116 -13.91 -6.63 22.05
N ALA A 117 -14.44 -6.67 23.29
CA ALA A 117 -15.22 -5.55 23.83
C ALA A 117 -14.38 -4.32 24.25
N THR A 118 -13.06 -4.48 24.35
CA THR A 118 -12.12 -3.45 24.82
C THR A 118 -11.07 -3.07 23.78
N THR A 119 -11.22 -3.57 22.55
CA THR A 119 -10.30 -3.32 21.44
C THR A 119 -11.00 -2.53 20.36
N ASP A 120 -10.45 -1.38 20.00
CA ASP A 120 -10.85 -0.62 18.82
C ASP A 120 -10.20 -1.25 17.59
N ILE A 121 -11.01 -1.52 16.56
CA ILE A 121 -10.56 -2.12 15.31
C ILE A 121 -10.74 -1.11 14.18
N LEU A 122 -9.64 -0.78 13.50
CA LEU A 122 -9.61 0.11 12.35
C LEU A 122 -9.28 -0.72 11.11
N LEU A 123 -10.20 -0.78 10.16
CA LEU A 123 -9.97 -1.36 8.84
C LEU A 123 -9.89 -0.23 7.83
N THR A 124 -8.78 -0.18 7.11
CA THR A 124 -8.53 0.85 6.10
C THR A 124 -7.77 0.29 4.91
N SER A 125 -7.63 1.08 3.87
CA SER A 125 -6.86 0.75 2.67
C SER A 125 -5.96 1.95 2.33
N ASP A 126 -4.83 1.69 1.70
CA ASP A 126 -3.91 2.73 1.20
C ASP A 126 -4.42 3.39 -0.07
N HIS A 127 -5.13 2.65 -0.91
CA HIS A 127 -5.80 3.14 -2.13
C HIS A 127 -6.97 2.23 -2.52
N GLY A 128 -7.71 2.64 -3.51
CA GLY A 128 -8.69 1.82 -4.22
C GLY A 128 -8.16 1.37 -5.58
N PHE A 129 -9.01 0.72 -6.35
CA PHE A 129 -8.74 0.29 -7.72
C PHE A 129 -9.74 0.91 -8.71
N SER A 130 -9.25 1.18 -9.91
CA SER A 130 -10.09 1.46 -11.07
C SER A 130 -9.54 0.75 -12.29
N THR A 131 -10.43 0.27 -13.16
CA THR A 131 -10.02 -0.30 -14.44
C THR A 131 -9.60 0.82 -15.39
N ARG A 132 -8.38 0.77 -15.86
CA ARG A 132 -7.91 1.67 -16.92
C ARG A 132 -8.39 1.14 -18.27
N THR A 133 -9.05 2.00 -19.06
CA THR A 133 -9.42 1.72 -20.42
C THR A 133 -8.62 2.60 -21.38
N GLY A 134 -8.04 2.00 -22.42
CA GLY A 134 -7.24 2.73 -23.41
C GLY A 134 -5.75 2.78 -23.15
N SER A 135 -5.03 3.45 -24.05
CA SER A 135 -3.56 3.55 -24.08
C SER A 135 -3.04 4.96 -23.81
N ALA A 136 -3.82 5.80 -23.13
CA ALA A 136 -3.42 7.17 -22.82
C ALA A 136 -2.14 7.18 -21.96
N SER A 137 -1.22 8.08 -22.29
CA SER A 137 0.07 8.20 -21.64
C SER A 137 0.32 9.64 -21.22
N LEU A 138 0.50 9.86 -19.92
CA LEU A 138 0.86 11.15 -19.34
C LEU A 138 2.20 11.66 -19.94
N MET A 139 3.17 10.79 -20.08
CA MET A 139 4.46 11.11 -20.73
C MET A 139 4.26 11.65 -22.14
N ARG A 140 3.48 10.97 -22.99
CA ARG A 140 3.20 11.40 -24.36
C ARG A 140 2.41 12.70 -24.39
N LEU A 141 1.40 12.84 -23.56
CA LEU A 141 0.63 14.09 -23.45
C LEU A 141 1.54 15.29 -23.23
N LEU A 142 2.50 15.20 -22.33
CA LEU A 142 3.42 16.29 -22.02
C LEU A 142 4.41 16.58 -23.15
N VAL A 143 4.91 15.55 -23.82
CA VAL A 143 5.81 15.72 -24.97
C VAL A 143 5.06 16.34 -26.16
N ASP A 144 3.91 15.79 -26.51
CA ASP A 144 3.11 16.24 -27.66
C ASP A 144 2.57 17.67 -27.49
N SER A 145 2.37 18.11 -26.25
CA SER A 145 1.98 19.50 -25.93
C SER A 145 3.17 20.44 -25.72
N GLY A 146 4.40 19.99 -25.95
CA GLY A 146 5.60 20.82 -25.77
C GLY A 146 5.89 21.23 -24.32
N LEU A 147 5.31 20.52 -23.36
CA LEU A 147 5.50 20.74 -21.93
C LEU A 147 6.63 19.90 -21.34
N LYS A 148 7.12 18.92 -22.09
CA LYS A 148 8.32 18.13 -21.86
C LYS A 148 9.09 18.03 -23.16
N ALA A 149 10.41 18.17 -23.11
CA ALA A 149 11.24 18.25 -24.31
C ALA A 149 11.29 16.92 -25.09
N SER A 150 11.38 15.79 -24.42
CA SER A 150 11.34 14.45 -25.02
C SER A 150 11.01 13.40 -23.97
N THR A 151 10.75 12.16 -24.39
CA THR A 151 10.50 11.04 -23.47
C THR A 151 11.67 10.74 -22.53
N SER A 152 12.91 11.03 -22.98
CA SER A 152 14.14 10.78 -22.21
C SER A 152 14.71 12.03 -21.52
N SER A 153 14.14 13.22 -21.75
CA SER A 153 14.63 14.45 -21.12
C SER A 153 14.34 14.47 -19.62
N THR A 154 15.16 15.18 -18.86
CA THR A 154 15.05 15.34 -17.41
C THR A 154 14.43 16.66 -16.98
N ASP A 155 14.06 17.52 -17.91
CA ASP A 155 13.40 18.81 -17.65
C ASP A 155 12.07 18.67 -16.91
N VAL A 156 11.32 17.62 -17.26
CA VAL A 156 10.14 17.15 -16.55
C VAL A 156 10.23 15.63 -16.41
N ILE A 157 10.10 15.11 -15.20
CA ILE A 157 10.10 13.68 -14.92
C ILE A 157 8.68 13.23 -14.61
N VAL A 158 8.23 12.18 -15.30
CA VAL A 158 6.96 11.50 -15.03
C VAL A 158 7.28 10.17 -14.36
N ALA A 159 6.83 10.00 -13.12
CA ALA A 159 7.03 8.79 -12.33
C ALA A 159 5.67 8.32 -11.80
N GLY A 160 5.10 7.30 -12.43
CA GLY A 160 3.72 6.92 -12.19
C GLY A 160 2.76 8.07 -12.50
N ASP A 161 1.98 8.47 -11.52
CA ASP A 161 1.05 9.60 -11.61
C ASP A 161 1.66 10.92 -11.08
N ALA A 162 2.94 10.92 -10.70
CA ALA A 162 3.64 12.11 -10.23
C ALA A 162 4.43 12.79 -11.36
N ILE A 163 4.41 14.12 -11.35
CA ILE A 163 5.16 14.96 -12.30
C ILE A 163 6.11 15.85 -11.49
N HIS A 164 7.40 15.71 -11.76
CA HIS A 164 8.45 16.57 -11.20
C HIS A 164 8.96 17.52 -12.26
N VAL A 165 8.87 18.81 -12.01
CA VAL A 165 9.31 19.87 -12.93
C VAL A 165 10.65 20.41 -12.46
N ASN A 166 11.72 20.06 -13.17
CA ASN A 166 13.09 20.47 -12.84
C ASN A 166 13.47 21.81 -13.46
N GLU A 167 12.82 22.17 -14.58
CA GLU A 167 13.14 23.39 -15.35
C GLU A 167 11.85 24.16 -15.68
N GLY A 168 11.95 25.48 -15.76
CA GLY A 168 10.84 26.37 -16.15
C GLY A 168 9.97 26.87 -15.01
N GLY A 169 10.24 26.44 -13.76
CA GLY A 169 9.61 26.98 -12.55
C GLY A 169 8.08 26.96 -12.55
N LEU A 170 7.48 27.88 -11.79
CA LEU A 170 6.03 27.98 -11.61
C LEU A 170 5.25 28.18 -12.92
N SER A 171 5.80 28.91 -13.87
CA SER A 171 5.14 29.14 -15.16
C SER A 171 4.91 27.84 -15.92
N ARG A 172 5.89 26.94 -15.89
CA ARG A 172 5.76 25.62 -16.52
C ARG A 172 4.79 24.73 -15.77
N ILE A 173 4.85 24.76 -14.45
CA ILE A 173 3.90 24.01 -13.59
C ILE A 173 2.46 24.42 -13.93
N ARG A 174 2.15 25.70 -13.98
CA ARG A 174 0.81 26.21 -14.33
C ARG A 174 0.35 25.70 -15.70
N ARG A 175 1.18 25.80 -16.71
CA ARG A 175 0.87 25.28 -18.07
C ARG A 175 0.61 23.78 -18.07
N ILE A 176 1.38 23.02 -17.29
CA ILE A 176 1.14 21.58 -17.12
C ILE A 176 -0.22 21.34 -16.46
N VAL A 177 -0.52 22.01 -15.36
CA VAL A 177 -1.82 21.90 -14.66
C VAL A 177 -2.98 22.25 -15.58
N GLU A 178 -2.92 23.37 -16.29
CA GLU A 178 -3.93 23.79 -17.26
C GLU A 178 -4.15 22.71 -18.34
N ARG A 179 -3.06 22.13 -18.85
CA ARG A 179 -3.15 21.07 -19.86
C ARG A 179 -3.78 19.79 -19.30
N LEU A 180 -3.44 19.41 -18.08
CA LEU A 180 -4.02 18.24 -17.42
C LEU A 180 -5.52 18.44 -17.16
N GLN A 181 -5.92 19.59 -16.65
CA GLN A 181 -7.33 19.92 -16.39
C GLN A 181 -8.20 19.94 -17.65
N GLN A 182 -7.62 20.20 -18.82
CA GLN A 182 -8.30 20.16 -20.12
C GLN A 182 -8.33 18.76 -20.75
N THR A 183 -7.75 17.77 -20.09
CA THR A 183 -7.62 16.41 -20.64
C THR A 183 -8.65 15.51 -20.02
N GLU A 184 -9.58 15.01 -20.81
CA GLU A 184 -10.78 14.27 -20.39
C GLU A 184 -10.48 13.05 -19.50
N TRP A 185 -9.39 12.34 -19.76
CA TRP A 185 -9.03 11.15 -19.00
C TRP A 185 -8.16 11.43 -17.74
N ILE A 186 -7.90 12.69 -17.44
CA ILE A 186 -7.23 13.11 -16.20
C ILE A 186 -8.30 13.44 -15.14
N GLY A 187 -8.14 12.88 -13.96
CA GLY A 187 -8.98 13.16 -12.79
C GLY A 187 -8.52 14.39 -12.01
N ALA A 188 -8.53 14.28 -10.70
CA ALA A 188 -8.07 15.34 -9.81
C ALA A 188 -6.55 15.59 -9.97
N VAL A 189 -6.16 16.85 -10.02
CA VAL A 189 -4.76 17.29 -10.08
C VAL A 189 -4.40 17.97 -8.77
N PHE A 190 -3.37 17.49 -8.11
CA PHE A 190 -2.86 18.04 -6.87
C PHE A 190 -1.52 18.71 -7.10
N THR A 191 -1.29 19.86 -6.52
CA THR A 191 -0.01 20.55 -6.54
C THR A 191 0.46 20.87 -5.14
N ARG A 192 1.75 21.03 -4.95
CA ARG A 192 2.29 21.51 -3.69
C ARG A 192 1.85 22.95 -3.49
N GLY A 193 1.16 23.24 -2.37
CA GLY A 193 0.84 24.60 -1.95
C GLY A 193 2.07 25.36 -1.46
N GLU A 194 1.98 26.68 -1.39
CA GLU A 194 2.95 27.49 -0.66
C GLU A 194 2.80 27.26 0.86
N PRO A 195 3.89 27.34 1.64
CA PRO A 195 3.80 27.29 3.09
C PRO A 195 2.81 28.34 3.61
N GLY A 196 1.77 27.89 4.33
CA GLY A 196 0.70 28.77 4.83
C GLY A 196 -0.45 29.04 3.85
N SER A 197 -0.44 28.46 2.65
CA SER A 197 -1.57 28.48 1.70
C SER A 197 -2.46 27.28 1.90
N GLU A 198 -3.77 27.47 2.01
CA GLU A 198 -4.77 26.40 2.01
C GLU A 198 -5.06 25.86 0.59
N ARG A 199 -4.50 26.50 -0.43
CA ARG A 199 -4.71 26.13 -1.84
C ARG A 199 -3.39 25.78 -2.50
N GLY A 200 -3.39 24.70 -3.29
CA GLY A 200 -2.34 24.44 -4.27
C GLY A 200 -2.34 25.46 -5.41
N TRP A 201 -1.42 25.33 -6.34
CA TRP A 201 -1.30 26.17 -7.55
C TRP A 201 -2.43 25.91 -8.53
#